data_0bfd9d76ba306ca6e28d36aa73e5df33
#
_entry.id   0bfd9d76ba306ca6e28d36aa73e5df33
#
_cell.length_a   1.000
_cell.length_b   1.000
_cell.length_c   1.000
_cell.angle_alpha   90.00
_cell.angle_beta   90.00
_cell.angle_gamma   90.00
#
_symmetry.space_group_name_H-M   'P 1'
#
loop_
_entity.id
_entity.type
_entity.pdbx_description
1 polymer ?
#
loop_
_entity_poly.entity_id
_entity_poly.type
_entity_poly.pdbx_seq_one_letter_code
_entity_poly.pdbx_strand_id
1 'polypeptide(L)' 'MKIRLNNSADATAVVSIANKFKDCDIDGKFGRYIIDLKSILGVLSFGLPKVIDITVRSDDKALVKEFEDSIMFWRCNDDG' A
#
# COMPACT_ATOMS: atom_id res chain seq x y z
N MET A 1 -2.72 -4.38 7.08
CA MET A 1 -2.04 -5.42 6.28
C MET A 1 -0.67 -4.91 5.87
N LYS A 2 0.35 -5.69 6.09
CA LYS A 2 1.70 -5.28 5.74
C LYS A 2 2.11 -5.86 4.40
N ILE A 3 2.76 -5.03 3.58
CA ILE A 3 3.30 -5.45 2.30
C ILE A 3 4.77 -5.05 2.23
N ARG A 4 5.52 -5.76 1.40
CA ARG A 4 6.92 -5.45 1.16
C ARG A 4 7.10 -5.03 -0.29
N LEU A 5 7.64 -3.84 -0.47
CA LEU A 5 8.00 -3.32 -1.80
C LEU A 5 9.52 -3.41 -1.93
N ASN A 6 9.98 -4.20 -2.88
CA ASN A 6 11.42 -4.46 -3.02
C ASN A 6 12.11 -3.49 -3.97
N ASN A 7 11.35 -2.96 -4.93
CA ASN A 7 11.92 -2.10 -5.97
C ASN A 7 10.84 -1.18 -6.53
N SER A 8 11.23 -0.30 -7.44
CA SER A 8 10.31 0.67 -8.02
C SER A 8 9.21 0.01 -8.86
N ALA A 9 9.47 -1.15 -9.44
CA ALA A 9 8.44 -1.88 -10.20
C ALA A 9 7.31 -2.34 -9.27
N ASP A 10 7.65 -2.84 -8.07
CA ASP A 10 6.65 -3.20 -7.06
C ASP A 10 5.84 -1.98 -6.66
N ALA A 11 6.52 -0.86 -6.38
CA ALA A 11 5.86 0.37 -5.97
C ALA A 11 4.89 0.85 -7.04
N THR A 12 5.33 0.86 -8.29
CA THR A 12 4.49 1.30 -9.41
C THR A 12 3.25 0.42 -9.55
N ALA A 13 3.42 -0.89 -9.42
CA ALA A 13 2.30 -1.83 -9.53
C ALA A 13 1.27 -1.60 -8.42
N VAL A 14 1.73 -1.46 -7.18
CA VAL A 14 0.82 -1.26 -6.04
C VAL A 14 0.11 0.08 -6.13
N VAL A 15 0.83 1.14 -6.48
CA VAL A 15 0.24 2.47 -6.66
C VAL A 15 -0.81 2.46 -7.76
N SER A 16 -0.53 1.77 -8.87
CA SER A 16 -1.47 1.64 -9.97
C SER A 16 -2.76 0.96 -9.52
N ILE A 17 -2.64 -0.11 -8.72
CA ILE A 17 -3.81 -0.81 -8.17
C ILE A 17 -4.58 0.13 -7.24
N ALA A 18 -3.88 0.83 -6.35
CA ALA A 18 -4.53 1.74 -5.41
C ALA A 18 -5.32 2.83 -6.13
N ASN A 19 -4.83 3.33 -7.25
CA ASN A 19 -5.49 4.38 -8.02
C ASN A 19 -6.79 3.91 -8.69
N LYS A 20 -7.05 2.62 -8.76
CA LYS A 20 -8.32 2.10 -9.26
C LYS A 20 -9.45 2.24 -8.24
N PHE A 21 -9.11 2.42 -6.97
CA PHE A 21 -10.08 2.53 -5.87
C PHE A 21 -10.33 3.99 -5.57
N LYS A 22 -11.16 4.62 -6.40
CA LYS A 22 -11.33 6.08 -6.41
C LYS A 22 -12.21 6.62 -5.30
N ASP A 23 -13.01 5.77 -4.67
CA ASP A 23 -13.99 6.20 -3.69
C ASP A 23 -13.46 6.20 -2.25
N CYS A 24 -12.20 5.87 -2.05
CA CYS A 24 -11.61 5.85 -0.72
C CYS A 24 -10.15 6.25 -0.78
N ASP A 25 -9.65 6.70 0.37
CA ASP A 25 -8.23 6.95 0.54
C ASP A 25 -7.55 5.68 1.02
N ILE A 26 -6.30 5.49 0.62
CA ILE A 26 -5.51 4.34 1.03
C ILE A 26 -4.17 4.87 1.51
N ASP A 27 -3.87 4.62 2.79
CA ASP A 27 -2.65 5.11 3.41
C ASP A 27 -1.63 4.00 3.56
N GLY A 28 -0.36 4.37 3.43
CA GLY A 28 0.74 3.51 3.79
C GLY A 28 1.47 4.11 4.98
N LYS A 29 1.72 3.30 6.00
CA LYS A 29 2.41 3.76 7.20
C LYS A 29 3.75 3.06 7.32
N PHE A 30 4.76 3.86 7.61
CA PHE A 30 6.12 3.40 7.80
C PHE A 30 6.74 4.21 8.95
N GLY A 31 7.01 3.54 10.06
CA GLY A 31 7.47 4.24 11.26
C GLY A 31 6.46 5.30 11.68
N ARG A 32 6.91 6.55 11.73
CA ARG A 32 6.04 7.68 12.06
C ARG A 32 5.54 8.40 10.82
N TYR A 33 5.85 7.89 9.63
CA TYR A 33 5.45 8.52 8.37
C TYR A 33 4.19 7.87 7.85
N ILE A 34 3.28 8.72 7.34
CA ILE A 34 2.06 8.25 6.68
C ILE A 34 2.07 8.86 5.28
N ILE A 35 1.90 8.03 4.28
CA ILE A 35 1.91 8.46 2.89
C ILE A 35 0.60 8.06 2.22
N ASP A 36 0.28 8.77 1.15
CA ASP A 36 -0.83 8.40 0.28
C ASP A 36 -0.35 7.30 -0.66
N LEU A 37 -0.92 6.10 -0.53
CA LEU A 37 -0.50 4.97 -1.37
C LEU A 37 -0.81 5.19 -2.85
N LYS A 38 -1.63 6.17 -3.17
CA LYS A 38 -1.94 6.52 -4.55
C LYS A 38 -0.89 7.45 -5.18
N SER A 39 0.09 7.91 -4.38
CA SER A 39 1.15 8.81 -4.84
C SER A 39 2.45 8.06 -5.02
N ILE A 40 2.86 7.86 -6.27
CA ILE A 40 4.13 7.16 -6.55
C ILE A 40 5.32 7.94 -5.99
N LEU A 41 5.29 9.26 -6.03
CA LEU A 41 6.36 10.07 -5.48
C LEU A 41 6.45 9.91 -3.96
N GLY A 42 5.29 9.85 -3.28
CA GLY A 42 5.26 9.60 -1.85
C GLY A 42 5.85 8.25 -1.49
N VAL A 43 5.45 7.21 -2.23
CA VAL A 43 5.93 5.85 -1.97
C VAL A 43 7.44 5.74 -2.20
N LEU A 44 7.96 6.39 -3.24
CA LEU A 44 9.39 6.32 -3.56
C LEU A 44 10.26 7.21 -2.67
N SER A 45 9.65 8.18 -1.98
CA SER A 45 10.41 9.21 -1.27
C SER A 45 11.25 8.69 -0.11
N PHE A 46 10.88 7.57 0.50
CA PHE A 46 11.64 7.04 1.64
C PHE A 46 12.51 5.83 1.29
N GLY A 47 12.64 5.53 0.02
CA GLY A 47 13.55 4.49 -0.45
C GLY A 47 13.01 3.08 -0.33
N LEU A 48 13.53 2.19 -1.16
CA LEU A 48 13.14 0.79 -1.21
C LEU A 48 14.40 -0.08 -1.08
N PRO A 49 14.30 -1.28 -0.54
CA PRO A 49 13.06 -1.98 -0.14
C PRO A 49 12.49 -1.44 1.18
N LYS A 50 11.17 -1.65 1.34
CA LYS A 50 10.49 -1.15 2.54
C LYS A 50 9.25 -1.98 2.83
N VAL A 51 8.98 -2.21 4.10
CA VAL A 51 7.73 -2.80 4.57
C VAL A 51 6.81 -1.68 5.00
N ILE A 52 5.59 -1.69 4.48
CA ILE A 52 4.59 -0.64 4.71
C ILE A 52 3.33 -1.27 5.25
N ASP A 53 2.72 -0.64 6.25
CA ASP A 53 1.43 -1.09 6.78
C ASP A 53 0.32 -0.32 6.05
N ILE A 54 -0.54 -1.05 5.36
CA ILE A 54 -1.57 -0.47 4.50
C ILE A 54 -2.89 -0.37 5.25
N THR A 55 -3.54 0.78 5.15
CA THR A 55 -4.87 1.02 5.70
C THR A 55 -5.77 1.58 4.62
N VAL A 56 -6.86 0.88 4.33
CA VAL A 56 -7.90 1.38 3.44
C VAL A 56 -8.91 2.14 4.28
N ARG A 57 -9.12 3.41 3.98
CA ARG A 57 -10.03 4.25 4.75
C ARG A 57 -11.43 4.14 4.19
N SER A 58 -12.12 3.08 4.57
CA SER A 58 -13.48 2.82 4.11
C SER A 58 -14.20 1.94 5.13
N ASP A 59 -15.50 2.19 5.31
CA ASP A 59 -16.36 1.34 6.13
C ASP A 59 -16.92 0.17 5.33
N ASP A 60 -16.71 0.17 4.02
CA ASP A 60 -17.17 -0.91 3.15
C ASP A 60 -16.17 -2.06 3.21
N LYS A 61 -16.53 -3.09 3.98
CA LYS A 61 -15.64 -4.24 4.20
C LYS A 61 -15.38 -5.02 2.93
N ALA A 62 -16.33 -5.04 2.01
CA ALA A 62 -16.14 -5.73 0.74
C ALA A 62 -15.08 -5.02 -0.10
N LEU A 63 -15.10 -3.69 -0.10
CA LEU A 63 -14.12 -2.89 -0.83
C LEU A 63 -12.72 -3.05 -0.23
N VAL A 64 -12.63 -3.04 1.11
CA VAL A 64 -11.35 -3.25 1.80
C VAL A 64 -10.77 -4.61 1.42
N LYS A 65 -11.62 -5.66 1.46
CA LYS A 65 -11.17 -7.00 1.10
C LYS A 65 -10.74 -7.08 -0.36
N GLU A 66 -11.47 -6.44 -1.25
CA GLU A 66 -11.13 -6.43 -2.67
C GLU A 66 -9.75 -5.82 -2.89
N PHE A 67 -9.47 -4.70 -2.23
CA PHE A 67 -8.15 -4.08 -2.35
C PHE A 67 -7.06 -4.97 -1.77
N GLU A 68 -7.28 -5.50 -0.55
CA GLU A 68 -6.27 -6.34 0.08
C GLU A 68 -5.98 -7.59 -0.76
N ASP A 69 -7.00 -8.19 -1.35
CA ASP A 69 -6.81 -9.33 -2.24
C ASP A 69 -5.98 -8.96 -3.47
N SER A 70 -6.17 -7.75 -3.99
CA SER A 70 -5.47 -7.31 -5.20
C SER A 70 -3.97 -7.06 -4.94
N ILE A 71 -3.57 -6.83 -3.71
CA ILE A 71 -2.16 -6.62 -3.37
C ILE A 71 -1.56 -7.78 -2.57
N MET A 72 -2.27 -8.90 -2.50
CA MET A 72 -1.83 -10.06 -1.72
C MET A 72 -0.46 -10.58 -2.15
N PHE A 73 -0.10 -10.40 -3.41
CA PHE A 73 1.20 -10.80 -3.93
C PHE A 73 2.36 -10.21 -3.12
N TRP A 74 2.18 -8.98 -2.60
CA TRP A 74 3.24 -8.28 -1.85
C TRP A 74 3.12 -8.44 -0.34
N ARG A 75 2.11 -9.17 0.12
CA ARG A 75 1.90 -9.35 1.55
C ARG A 75 3.10 -10.00 2.21
N CYS A 76 3.45 -9.51 3.38
CA CYS A 76 4.52 -10.10 4.16
C CYS A 76 4.10 -10.26 5.62
N ASN A 77 4.72 -11.23 6.29
CA ASN A 77 4.62 -11.37 7.72
C ASN A 77 5.86 -10.72 8.29
N ASP A 78 5.72 -9.47 8.66
CA ASP A 78 6.85 -8.75 9.19
C ASP A 78 6.91 -8.94 10.70
N ASP A 79 7.67 -9.91 11.12
CA ASP A 79 7.88 -10.17 12.54
C ASP A 79 9.15 -9.52 13.04
N GLY A 80 9.68 -8.62 12.29
CA GLY A 80 10.88 -7.95 12.72
C GLY A 80 11.75 -7.56 11.59
#